data_ae5f0380d91ba904938e5b866762c1c3
#
_entry.id   ae5f0380d91ba904938e5b866762c1c3
#
_cell.length_a   1.000
_cell.length_b   1.000
_cell.length_c   1.000
_cell.angle_alpha   90.00
_cell.angle_beta   90.00
_cell.angle_gamma   90.00
#
_symmetry.space_group_name_H-M   'P 1'
#
loop_
_entity.id
_entity.type
_entity.pdbx_description
1 polymer ?
#
loop_
_entity_poly.entity_id
_entity_poly.type
_entity_poly.pdbx_seq_one_letter_code
_entity_poly.pdbx_strand_id
1 'polypeptide(L)'
;MKTAIERFLKYVSYDTESDEASASCPSTAKQRVLAEQLRQELIELGAADVRVSEFGYVFARIPSTMDETLADAGDGAQMADSAAGARPQCGGRTPVLGFIAHMDTSPALSGADVKPRIVQDYDGGDIVLNEEKQIVMKVADFSFLPGLKGEDLIVTDGTTLLGADDKAGIAEIMTMAEHLLTHPEIKHGEICIGFTPDEEIGRGADRFDVADFGADIAYTVDGGALGELEYENFNAASGKVMIHGVSIHPGSAKLKMKNALLIGMEFQSLLPTFENPMYTEGYEGFYHLDVMNGSVEEAQMDYIIRDHDRAKFEEKKRFFADAAAFLNRKYGEGTVVCEIRDSYYNMKEKIEPCMYLIDTAEAAMRACGVEPIVVPIRGGTDGARLSYMGLPCPNLCTGGYNYHGKYEFIPVGSLEKTTEILVEIAKRLTVPVALQSEHPSKPSRN
;
A
#
# COMPACT_ATOMS: atom_id res chain seq x y z
N MET A 1 -18.13 -23.56 -4.26
CA MET A 1 -17.08 -22.51 -4.22
C MET A 1 -17.77 -21.16 -4.19
N LYS A 2 -17.38 -20.30 -3.25
CA LYS A 2 -17.83 -18.89 -3.26
C LYS A 2 -17.01 -18.13 -4.29
N THR A 3 -17.64 -17.18 -4.99
CA THR A 3 -16.95 -16.28 -5.91
C THR A 3 -16.22 -15.16 -5.15
N ALA A 4 -15.24 -14.49 -5.78
CA ALA A 4 -14.60 -13.31 -5.22
C ALA A 4 -15.63 -12.20 -4.94
N ILE A 5 -16.65 -12.07 -5.80
CA ILE A 5 -17.74 -11.10 -5.65
C ILE A 5 -18.56 -11.39 -4.39
N GLU A 6 -18.96 -12.66 -4.16
CA GLU A 6 -19.75 -13.03 -2.97
C GLU A 6 -18.96 -12.77 -1.68
N ARG A 7 -17.65 -13.02 -1.69
CA ARG A 7 -16.77 -12.70 -0.57
C ARG A 7 -16.63 -11.19 -0.39
N PHE A 8 -16.33 -10.47 -1.45
CA PHE A 8 -16.17 -9.02 -1.41
C PHE A 8 -17.41 -8.33 -0.85
N LEU A 9 -18.60 -8.62 -1.40
CA LEU A 9 -19.87 -8.07 -0.91
C LEU A 9 -20.15 -8.41 0.56
N LYS A 10 -19.70 -9.58 1.03
CA LYS A 10 -19.74 -9.93 2.45
C LYS A 10 -18.76 -9.12 3.27
N TYR A 11 -17.50 -8.98 2.82
CA TYR A 11 -16.46 -8.34 3.62
C TYR A 11 -16.64 -6.83 3.73
N VAL A 12 -17.15 -6.15 2.71
CA VAL A 12 -17.46 -4.70 2.79
C VAL A 12 -18.60 -4.39 3.77
N SER A 13 -19.40 -5.38 4.21
CA SER A 13 -20.41 -5.19 5.25
C SER A 13 -19.82 -5.04 6.65
N TYR A 14 -18.56 -5.39 6.86
CA TYR A 14 -17.87 -5.19 8.16
C TYR A 14 -17.31 -3.77 8.21
N ASP A 15 -17.65 -3.05 9.25
CA ASP A 15 -16.98 -1.78 9.59
C ASP A 15 -15.61 -2.10 10.20
N THR A 16 -14.55 -1.66 9.54
CA THR A 16 -13.15 -1.93 9.94
C THR A 16 -12.28 -0.68 9.90
N GLU A 17 -12.89 0.52 9.90
CA GLU A 17 -12.18 1.80 9.88
C GLU A 17 -11.11 1.87 10.98
N SER A 18 -9.89 2.26 10.61
CA SER A 18 -8.77 2.50 11.51
C SER A 18 -8.86 3.86 12.19
N ASP A 19 -8.05 4.09 13.24
CA ASP A 19 -8.04 5.32 14.03
C ASP A 19 -6.59 5.77 14.30
N GLU A 20 -6.17 6.84 13.64
CA GLU A 20 -4.82 7.43 13.80
C GLU A 20 -4.53 7.89 15.23
N ALA A 21 -5.56 8.30 15.99
CA ALA A 21 -5.40 8.79 17.36
C ALA A 21 -5.22 7.65 18.37
N SER A 22 -5.54 6.42 17.99
CA SER A 22 -5.41 5.24 18.86
C SER A 22 -3.95 4.80 18.99
N ALA A 23 -3.54 4.43 20.21
CA ALA A 23 -2.25 3.81 20.49
C ALA A 23 -2.28 2.27 20.49
N SER A 24 -3.46 1.67 20.32
CA SER A 24 -3.61 0.21 20.30
C SER A 24 -3.27 -0.39 18.93
N CYS A 25 -3.08 -1.70 18.87
CA CYS A 25 -2.98 -2.49 17.65
C CYS A 25 -3.90 -3.74 17.80
N PRO A 26 -4.90 -3.93 16.94
CA PRO A 26 -5.35 -2.96 15.94
C PRO A 26 -5.83 -1.66 16.59
N SER A 27 -5.81 -0.57 15.83
CA SER A 27 -6.22 0.76 16.29
C SER A 27 -7.70 0.80 16.73
N THR A 28 -8.52 -0.05 16.11
CA THR A 28 -9.93 -0.22 16.45
C THR A 28 -10.29 -1.69 16.67
N ALA A 29 -11.12 -1.97 17.69
CA ALA A 29 -11.54 -3.33 17.97
C ALA A 29 -12.43 -3.95 16.88
N LYS A 30 -13.07 -3.14 16.04
CA LYS A 30 -13.95 -3.58 14.96
C LYS A 30 -13.20 -4.34 13.85
N GLN A 31 -11.91 -4.09 13.64
CA GLN A 31 -11.07 -4.87 12.72
C GLN A 31 -10.98 -6.35 13.14
N ARG A 32 -10.98 -6.64 14.45
CA ARG A 32 -10.94 -8.02 14.96
C ARG A 32 -12.17 -8.85 14.58
N VAL A 33 -13.29 -8.21 14.30
CA VAL A 33 -14.52 -8.91 13.87
C VAL A 33 -14.31 -9.54 12.49
N LEU A 34 -13.71 -8.79 11.56
CA LEU A 34 -13.35 -9.32 10.23
C LEU A 34 -12.22 -10.35 10.35
N ALA A 35 -11.19 -10.09 11.18
CA ALA A 35 -10.11 -11.04 11.41
C ALA A 35 -10.62 -12.42 11.86
N GLU A 36 -11.54 -12.46 12.81
CA GLU A 36 -12.15 -13.72 13.28
C GLU A 36 -13.02 -14.40 12.21
N GLN A 37 -13.74 -13.61 11.40
CA GLN A 37 -14.49 -14.14 10.25
C GLN A 37 -13.57 -14.79 9.21
N LEU A 38 -12.43 -14.15 8.90
CA LEU A 38 -11.45 -14.67 7.96
C LEU A 38 -10.78 -15.93 8.50
N ARG A 39 -10.41 -15.92 9.79
CA ARG A 39 -9.87 -17.11 10.47
C ARG A 39 -10.83 -18.29 10.36
N GLN A 40 -12.10 -18.08 10.66
CA GLN A 40 -13.10 -19.15 10.62
C GLN A 40 -13.27 -19.68 9.19
N GLU A 41 -13.34 -18.80 8.19
CA GLU A 41 -13.48 -19.19 6.79
C GLU A 41 -12.25 -19.96 6.28
N LEU A 42 -11.02 -19.57 6.64
CA LEU A 42 -9.80 -20.31 6.31
C LEU A 42 -9.77 -21.71 6.90
N ILE A 43 -10.26 -21.87 8.15
CA ILE A 43 -10.41 -23.20 8.78
C ILE A 43 -11.42 -24.04 8.00
N GLU A 44 -12.57 -23.48 7.63
CA GLU A 44 -13.61 -24.18 6.86
C GLU A 44 -13.13 -24.61 5.47
N LEU A 45 -12.24 -23.81 4.85
CA LEU A 45 -11.59 -24.15 3.58
C LEU A 45 -10.54 -25.26 3.72
N GLY A 46 -10.10 -25.57 4.94
CA GLY A 46 -9.08 -26.59 5.20
C GLY A 46 -7.64 -26.06 5.11
N ALA A 47 -7.44 -24.75 5.22
CA ALA A 47 -6.11 -24.18 5.31
C ALA A 47 -5.39 -24.65 6.60
N ALA A 48 -4.07 -24.79 6.51
CA ALA A 48 -3.25 -25.20 7.64
C ALA A 48 -2.82 -23.97 8.47
N ASP A 49 -2.46 -24.21 9.73
CA ASP A 49 -1.81 -23.25 10.64
C ASP A 49 -2.56 -21.91 10.76
N VAL A 50 -3.90 -21.98 10.77
CA VAL A 50 -4.77 -20.79 10.80
C VAL A 50 -4.80 -20.20 12.19
N ARG A 51 -4.39 -18.94 12.33
CA ARG A 51 -4.33 -18.23 13.62
C ARG A 51 -4.59 -16.74 13.48
N VAL A 52 -5.02 -16.12 14.57
CA VAL A 52 -5.06 -14.66 14.77
C VAL A 52 -4.07 -14.32 15.87
N SER A 53 -3.15 -13.39 15.57
CA SER A 53 -2.18 -12.93 16.58
C SER A 53 -2.84 -12.05 17.65
N GLU A 54 -2.14 -11.80 18.75
CA GLU A 54 -2.58 -10.85 19.78
C GLU A 54 -2.82 -9.43 19.24
N PHE A 55 -2.14 -9.08 18.13
CA PHE A 55 -2.26 -7.79 17.44
C PHE A 55 -3.29 -7.79 16.31
N GLY A 56 -4.04 -8.88 16.11
CA GLY A 56 -5.12 -8.94 15.12
C GLY A 56 -4.71 -9.38 13.72
N TYR A 57 -3.43 -9.69 13.46
CA TYR A 57 -3.01 -10.28 12.19
C TYR A 57 -3.59 -11.68 12.02
N VAL A 58 -4.10 -11.98 10.84
CA VAL A 58 -4.56 -13.33 10.47
C VAL A 58 -3.47 -14.00 9.64
N PHE A 59 -3.04 -15.18 10.04
CA PHE A 59 -2.10 -15.99 9.27
C PHE A 59 -2.68 -17.37 8.97
N ALA A 60 -2.36 -17.89 7.79
CA ALA A 60 -2.71 -19.25 7.37
C ALA A 60 -1.70 -19.78 6.36
N ARG A 61 -1.74 -21.10 6.10
CA ARG A 61 -0.90 -21.77 5.12
C ARG A 61 -1.71 -22.65 4.20
N ILE A 62 -1.32 -22.69 2.93
CA ILE A 62 -1.76 -23.67 1.96
C ILE A 62 -0.55 -24.61 1.74
N PRO A 63 -0.63 -25.91 2.12
CA PRO A 63 0.47 -26.86 1.95
C PRO A 63 0.85 -27.03 0.47
N SER A 64 2.14 -27.24 0.20
CA SER A 64 2.64 -27.51 -1.14
C SER A 64 1.96 -28.76 -1.75
N THR A 65 1.66 -28.70 -3.05
CA THR A 65 1.22 -29.84 -3.86
C THR A 65 2.36 -30.46 -4.68
N MET A 66 3.61 -30.00 -4.45
CA MET A 66 4.80 -30.56 -5.08
C MET A 66 5.22 -31.85 -4.37
N ASP A 67 5.71 -32.84 -5.13
CA ASP A 67 6.24 -34.07 -4.56
C ASP A 67 7.54 -33.81 -3.77
N GLU A 68 7.63 -34.27 -2.53
CA GLU A 68 8.79 -34.09 -1.65
C GLU A 68 10.11 -34.70 -2.24
N THR A 69 10.03 -35.58 -3.23
CA THR A 69 11.19 -36.20 -3.85
C THR A 69 12.10 -35.26 -4.64
N LEU A 70 11.70 -34.06 -4.91
CA LEU A 70 12.52 -33.01 -5.55
C LEU A 70 13.14 -32.01 -4.55
N ALA A 71 12.75 -32.08 -3.28
CA ALA A 71 13.25 -31.18 -2.24
C ALA A 71 14.62 -31.59 -1.66
N ASP A 72 15.01 -32.84 -1.76
CA ASP A 72 16.21 -33.42 -1.08
C ASP A 72 17.52 -33.37 -1.90
N ALA A 73 17.57 -32.71 -3.02
CA ALA A 73 18.80 -32.65 -3.85
C ALA A 73 19.85 -31.62 -3.38
N GLY A 74 19.79 -31.14 -2.14
CA GLY A 74 20.66 -30.05 -1.66
C GLY A 74 20.98 -29.98 -0.18
N ASP A 75 21.10 -31.13 0.52
CA ASP A 75 21.53 -31.12 1.93
C ASP A 75 23.05 -31.09 2.03
N GLY A 76 23.64 -30.00 2.47
CA GLY A 76 25.09 -29.93 2.73
C GLY A 76 25.72 -28.55 2.86
N ALA A 77 25.04 -27.50 3.33
CA ALA A 77 25.71 -26.26 3.65
C ALA A 77 25.29 -25.72 5.04
N GLN A 78 26.27 -25.74 5.98
CA GLN A 78 26.18 -25.20 7.32
C GLN A 78 25.77 -23.72 7.29
N MET A 79 24.81 -23.34 8.15
CA MET A 79 24.46 -21.95 8.43
C MET A 79 25.69 -21.21 8.99
N ALA A 80 26.22 -20.29 8.24
CA ALA A 80 27.17 -19.29 8.74
C ALA A 80 26.38 -17.99 9.01
N ASP A 81 26.44 -17.51 10.26
CA ASP A 81 26.00 -16.19 10.67
C ASP A 81 26.55 -15.13 9.70
N SER A 82 25.68 -14.41 8.99
CA SER A 82 26.11 -13.27 8.20
C SER A 82 25.16 -12.09 8.40
N ALA A 83 25.79 -10.99 8.78
CA ALA A 83 25.25 -9.67 8.98
C ALA A 83 24.40 -9.16 7.79
N ALA A 84 23.46 -8.26 8.12
CA ALA A 84 22.56 -7.51 7.26
C ALA A 84 23.04 -7.29 5.81
N GLY A 85 22.30 -7.83 4.82
CA GLY A 85 22.48 -7.50 3.41
C GLY A 85 22.55 -8.69 2.43
N ALA A 86 22.35 -9.94 2.86
CA ALA A 86 22.42 -11.10 1.98
C ALA A 86 21.10 -11.32 1.22
N ARG A 87 21.21 -11.60 -0.09
CA ARG A 87 20.12 -12.05 -0.98
C ARG A 87 19.36 -13.19 -0.33
N PRO A 88 18.00 -13.26 -0.45
CA PRO A 88 17.27 -14.48 -0.14
C PRO A 88 17.74 -15.58 -1.12
N GLN A 89 18.67 -16.41 -0.67
CA GLN A 89 19.12 -17.57 -1.43
C GLN A 89 18.16 -18.71 -1.08
N CYS A 90 17.15 -18.92 -1.91
CA CYS A 90 16.30 -20.10 -1.82
C CYS A 90 17.04 -21.39 -2.24
N GLY A 91 18.31 -21.52 -1.92
CA GLY A 91 19.20 -22.69 -2.00
C GLY A 91 18.72 -23.90 -2.83
N GLY A 92 18.20 -23.70 -4.05
CA GLY A 92 17.72 -24.77 -4.92
C GLY A 92 16.34 -25.36 -4.56
N ARG A 93 15.64 -24.86 -3.51
CA ARG A 93 14.26 -25.27 -3.19
C ARG A 93 13.22 -24.30 -3.80
N THR A 94 11.98 -24.80 -3.92
CA THR A 94 10.83 -23.95 -4.24
C THR A 94 10.63 -22.90 -3.12
N PRO A 95 10.50 -21.60 -3.44
CA PRO A 95 10.29 -20.57 -2.43
C PRO A 95 8.91 -20.71 -1.77
N VAL A 96 8.82 -20.38 -0.49
CA VAL A 96 7.54 -20.17 0.20
C VAL A 96 7.00 -18.80 -0.18
N LEU A 97 5.82 -18.79 -0.82
CA LEU A 97 5.20 -17.60 -1.37
C LEU A 97 4.19 -17.00 -0.37
N GLY A 98 4.27 -15.70 -0.10
CA GLY A 98 3.27 -14.96 0.68
C GLY A 98 2.29 -14.18 -0.20
N PHE A 99 1.01 -14.12 0.21
CA PHE A 99 0.04 -13.14 -0.27
C PHE A 99 -0.52 -12.40 0.93
N ILE A 100 -0.54 -11.07 0.85
CA ILE A 100 -0.89 -10.18 1.96
C ILE A 100 -1.91 -9.15 1.46
N ALA A 101 -2.91 -8.83 2.30
CA ALA A 101 -3.89 -7.77 2.10
C ALA A 101 -4.24 -7.15 3.44
N HIS A 102 -4.75 -5.89 3.47
CA HIS A 102 -5.13 -5.29 4.73
C HIS A 102 -6.64 -5.36 5.01
N MET A 103 -7.00 -5.35 6.30
CA MET A 103 -8.38 -5.52 6.75
C MET A 103 -9.07 -4.19 7.05
N ASP A 104 -8.31 -3.19 7.45
CA ASP A 104 -8.87 -1.89 7.80
C ASP A 104 -9.30 -1.10 6.56
N THR A 105 -10.09 -0.08 6.80
CA THR A 105 -10.48 0.90 5.81
C THR A 105 -10.07 2.29 6.28
N SER A 106 -9.80 3.16 5.31
CA SER A 106 -9.36 4.52 5.52
C SER A 106 -10.30 5.32 6.43
N PRO A 107 -9.78 6.11 7.39
CA PRO A 107 -10.56 7.02 8.19
C PRO A 107 -11.03 8.28 7.41
N ALA A 108 -10.64 8.41 6.14
CA ALA A 108 -11.02 9.58 5.30
C ALA A 108 -12.53 9.67 5.06
N LEU A 109 -13.24 8.53 5.03
CA LEU A 109 -14.69 8.45 4.93
C LEU A 109 -15.17 7.17 5.64
N SER A 110 -16.35 7.25 6.29
CA SER A 110 -16.90 6.12 7.04
C SER A 110 -17.05 4.86 6.16
N GLY A 111 -16.61 3.72 6.72
CA GLY A 111 -16.84 2.37 6.21
C GLY A 111 -17.99 1.63 6.91
N ALA A 112 -18.84 2.34 7.68
CA ALA A 112 -19.97 1.76 8.38
C ALA A 112 -21.23 1.76 7.50
N ASP A 113 -22.00 0.67 7.55
CA ASP A 113 -23.27 0.52 6.81
C ASP A 113 -23.13 0.72 5.30
N VAL A 114 -22.04 0.23 4.71
CA VAL A 114 -21.80 0.24 3.26
C VAL A 114 -22.96 -0.40 2.52
N LYS A 115 -23.46 0.26 1.48
CA LYS A 115 -24.57 -0.20 0.64
C LYS A 115 -24.09 -0.46 -0.79
N PRO A 116 -23.40 -1.58 -1.01
CA PRO A 116 -22.87 -1.90 -2.32
C PRO A 116 -24.03 -2.26 -3.27
N ARG A 117 -23.90 -1.86 -4.53
CA ARG A 117 -24.78 -2.32 -5.61
C ARG A 117 -24.00 -2.54 -6.90
N ILE A 118 -24.52 -3.39 -7.76
CA ILE A 118 -23.92 -3.67 -9.06
C ILE A 118 -24.65 -2.83 -10.13
N VAL A 119 -23.89 -2.03 -10.87
CA VAL A 119 -24.31 -1.38 -12.11
C VAL A 119 -23.97 -2.36 -13.23
N GLN A 120 -24.98 -3.05 -13.75
CA GLN A 120 -24.80 -4.05 -14.79
C GLN A 120 -24.65 -3.39 -16.17
N ASP A 121 -23.81 -3.98 -17.03
CA ASP A 121 -23.58 -3.55 -18.42
C ASP A 121 -23.42 -2.03 -18.53
N TYR A 122 -22.43 -1.49 -17.78
CA TYR A 122 -22.24 -0.06 -17.65
C TYR A 122 -22.14 0.62 -19.02
N ASP A 123 -22.95 1.65 -19.25
CA ASP A 123 -23.13 2.31 -20.56
C ASP A 123 -22.02 3.31 -20.93
N GLY A 124 -21.11 3.62 -20.00
CA GLY A 124 -20.02 4.58 -20.19
C GLY A 124 -20.39 6.02 -19.81
N GLY A 125 -21.59 6.28 -19.26
CA GLY A 125 -22.07 7.60 -18.86
C GLY A 125 -21.88 7.91 -17.36
N ASP A 126 -22.51 8.98 -16.88
CA ASP A 126 -22.53 9.34 -15.46
C ASP A 126 -23.26 8.28 -14.63
N ILE A 127 -22.76 7.94 -13.45
CA ILE A 127 -23.37 6.98 -12.53
C ILE A 127 -24.04 7.73 -11.38
N VAL A 128 -25.36 7.67 -11.26
CA VAL A 128 -26.09 8.19 -10.11
C VAL A 128 -25.91 7.22 -8.96
N LEU A 129 -25.13 7.63 -7.94
CA LEU A 129 -24.90 6.84 -6.72
C LEU A 129 -26.07 6.99 -5.76
N ASN A 130 -26.58 8.22 -5.58
CA ASN A 130 -27.68 8.53 -4.66
C ASN A 130 -28.53 9.67 -5.21
N GLU A 131 -29.79 9.38 -5.51
CA GLU A 131 -30.74 10.37 -6.04
C GLU A 131 -31.14 11.42 -5.00
N GLU A 132 -31.42 10.99 -3.76
CA GLU A 132 -31.86 11.89 -2.70
C GLU A 132 -30.78 12.92 -2.32
N LYS A 133 -29.53 12.46 -2.25
CA LYS A 133 -28.36 13.29 -1.91
C LYS A 133 -27.71 13.93 -3.14
N GLN A 134 -28.23 13.64 -4.34
CA GLN A 134 -27.68 14.13 -5.61
C GLN A 134 -26.19 13.81 -5.79
N ILE A 135 -25.78 12.60 -5.35
CA ILE A 135 -24.41 12.12 -5.52
C ILE A 135 -24.31 11.42 -6.88
N VAL A 136 -23.49 11.98 -7.76
CA VAL A 136 -23.29 11.46 -9.12
C VAL A 136 -21.79 11.37 -9.38
N MET A 137 -21.32 10.19 -9.78
CA MET A 137 -19.97 9.99 -10.30
C MET A 137 -19.99 10.37 -11.78
N LYS A 138 -19.35 11.48 -12.13
CA LYS A 138 -19.46 12.09 -13.47
C LYS A 138 -18.27 11.75 -14.33
N VAL A 139 -18.52 11.46 -15.59
CA VAL A 139 -17.48 11.30 -16.61
C VAL A 139 -16.59 12.55 -16.74
N ALA A 140 -17.15 13.74 -16.52
CA ALA A 140 -16.39 14.99 -16.55
C ALA A 140 -15.33 15.08 -15.44
N ASP A 141 -15.58 14.42 -14.29
CA ASP A 141 -14.65 14.39 -13.14
C ASP A 141 -13.71 13.17 -13.25
N PHE A 142 -14.16 12.07 -13.86
CA PHE A 142 -13.45 10.80 -13.99
C PHE A 142 -13.40 10.36 -15.47
N SER A 143 -12.48 10.93 -16.23
CA SER A 143 -12.40 10.77 -17.70
C SER A 143 -12.10 9.34 -18.18
N PHE A 144 -11.69 8.44 -17.29
CA PHE A 144 -11.43 7.03 -17.61
C PHE A 144 -12.72 6.17 -17.62
N LEU A 145 -13.80 6.60 -16.99
CA LEU A 145 -15.06 5.85 -16.89
C LEU A 145 -15.59 5.30 -18.21
N PRO A 146 -15.61 6.05 -19.34
CA PRO A 146 -16.08 5.52 -20.61
C PRO A 146 -15.30 4.30 -21.12
N GLY A 147 -14.05 4.11 -20.65
CA GLY A 147 -13.22 2.95 -20.98
C GLY A 147 -13.73 1.64 -20.35
N LEU A 148 -14.59 1.74 -19.33
CA LEU A 148 -15.20 0.60 -18.62
C LEU A 148 -16.59 0.23 -19.16
N LYS A 149 -16.99 0.79 -20.30
CA LYS A 149 -18.29 0.47 -20.93
C LYS A 149 -18.42 -1.02 -21.21
N GLY A 150 -19.54 -1.61 -20.78
CA GLY A 150 -19.84 -3.03 -20.90
C GLY A 150 -19.41 -3.87 -19.69
N GLU A 151 -18.71 -3.27 -18.73
CA GLU A 151 -18.36 -3.92 -17.46
C GLU A 151 -19.50 -3.83 -16.45
N ASP A 152 -19.58 -4.82 -15.56
CA ASP A 152 -20.40 -4.73 -14.36
C ASP A 152 -19.55 -4.05 -13.26
N LEU A 153 -20.08 -2.98 -12.64
CA LEU A 153 -19.35 -2.19 -11.64
C LEU A 153 -20.01 -2.31 -10.26
N ILE A 154 -19.24 -2.65 -9.24
CA ILE A 154 -19.69 -2.59 -7.84
C ILE A 154 -19.40 -1.18 -7.34
N VAL A 155 -20.42 -0.46 -6.93
CA VAL A 155 -20.36 0.93 -6.43
C VAL A 155 -20.99 1.03 -5.05
N THR A 156 -20.63 2.05 -4.28
CA THR A 156 -21.33 2.46 -3.05
C THR A 156 -22.49 3.41 -3.37
N ASP A 157 -23.34 3.74 -2.37
CA ASP A 157 -24.38 4.78 -2.49
C ASP A 157 -23.79 6.20 -2.31
N GLY A 158 -22.48 6.33 -2.18
CA GLY A 158 -21.78 7.61 -1.99
C GLY A 158 -21.93 8.23 -0.61
N THR A 159 -22.55 7.55 0.35
CA THR A 159 -22.62 8.03 1.75
C THR A 159 -21.50 7.47 2.60
N THR A 160 -20.81 6.45 2.10
CA THR A 160 -19.64 5.78 2.67
C THR A 160 -18.62 5.55 1.56
N LEU A 161 -17.38 5.18 1.93
CA LEU A 161 -16.51 4.48 0.99
C LEU A 161 -17.10 3.10 0.64
N LEU A 162 -16.54 2.40 -0.36
CA LEU A 162 -16.93 1.02 -0.67
C LEU A 162 -16.14 0.00 0.16
N GLY A 163 -14.87 0.27 0.38
CA GLY A 163 -13.91 -0.63 1.03
C GLY A 163 -13.32 -1.66 0.07
N ALA A 164 -13.20 -1.33 -1.22
CA ALA A 164 -12.45 -2.13 -2.18
C ALA A 164 -10.98 -2.16 -1.81
N ASP A 165 -10.47 -1.07 -1.29
CA ASP A 165 -9.22 -0.92 -0.59
C ASP A 165 -9.40 -1.28 0.90
N ASP A 166 -8.94 -2.47 1.40
CA ASP A 166 -8.36 -3.55 0.57
C ASP A 166 -9.13 -4.87 0.77
N LYS A 167 -10.47 -4.79 0.97
CA LYS A 167 -11.30 -6.00 1.08
C LYS A 167 -11.46 -6.73 -0.26
N ALA A 168 -11.07 -6.08 -1.39
CA ALA A 168 -10.97 -6.75 -2.67
C ALA A 168 -9.80 -7.73 -2.66
N GLY A 169 -8.60 -7.30 -2.27
CA GLY A 169 -7.44 -8.17 -2.16
C GLY A 169 -7.68 -9.34 -1.19
N ILE A 170 -8.35 -9.08 -0.05
CA ILE A 170 -8.79 -10.17 0.84
C ILE A 170 -9.69 -11.17 0.12
N ALA A 171 -10.70 -10.70 -0.63
CA ALA A 171 -11.64 -11.58 -1.33
C ALA A 171 -10.96 -12.42 -2.42
N GLU A 172 -10.02 -11.82 -3.12
CA GLU A 172 -9.21 -12.44 -4.17
C GLU A 172 -8.28 -13.52 -3.60
N ILE A 173 -7.53 -13.22 -2.53
CA ILE A 173 -6.67 -14.17 -1.82
C ILE A 173 -7.50 -15.34 -1.27
N MET A 174 -8.64 -15.07 -0.63
CA MET A 174 -9.52 -16.11 -0.09
C MET A 174 -10.13 -17.00 -1.18
N THR A 175 -10.39 -16.43 -2.36
CA THR A 175 -10.94 -17.20 -3.50
C THR A 175 -9.84 -18.02 -4.16
N MET A 176 -8.64 -17.49 -4.32
CA MET A 176 -7.45 -18.22 -4.73
C MET A 176 -7.18 -19.41 -3.78
N ALA A 177 -7.26 -19.18 -2.45
CA ALA A 177 -7.05 -20.19 -1.44
C ALA A 177 -8.06 -21.36 -1.58
N GLU A 178 -9.36 -21.06 -1.69
CA GLU A 178 -10.38 -22.10 -1.94
C GLU A 178 -10.10 -22.85 -3.21
N HIS A 179 -9.73 -22.14 -4.28
CA HIS A 179 -9.44 -22.77 -5.58
C HIS A 179 -8.29 -23.76 -5.47
N LEU A 180 -7.16 -23.36 -4.89
CA LEU A 180 -5.99 -24.23 -4.75
C LEU A 180 -6.24 -25.43 -3.81
N LEU A 181 -6.94 -25.22 -2.69
CA LEU A 181 -7.27 -26.29 -1.74
C LEU A 181 -8.24 -27.32 -2.30
N THR A 182 -9.11 -26.91 -3.25
CA THR A 182 -10.08 -27.83 -3.88
C THR A 182 -9.58 -28.47 -5.18
N HIS A 183 -8.42 -28.00 -5.72
CA HIS A 183 -7.83 -28.50 -6.96
C HIS A 183 -6.37 -28.95 -6.73
N PRO A 184 -6.13 -30.07 -6.03
CA PRO A 184 -4.78 -30.52 -5.69
C PRO A 184 -3.94 -30.92 -6.92
N GLU A 185 -4.54 -31.04 -8.09
CA GLU A 185 -3.85 -31.25 -9.36
C GLU A 185 -3.08 -30.00 -9.81
N ILE A 186 -3.44 -28.80 -9.33
CA ILE A 186 -2.68 -27.58 -9.57
C ILE A 186 -1.41 -27.63 -8.73
N LYS A 187 -0.26 -27.58 -9.40
CA LYS A 187 1.04 -27.64 -8.74
C LYS A 187 1.44 -26.24 -8.27
N HIS A 188 1.78 -26.13 -6.98
CA HIS A 188 2.31 -24.94 -6.33
C HIS A 188 3.18 -25.30 -5.13
N GLY A 189 4.09 -24.41 -4.75
CA GLY A 189 4.84 -24.48 -3.50
C GLY A 189 3.96 -24.20 -2.27
N GLU A 190 4.56 -24.17 -1.09
CA GLU A 190 3.85 -23.69 0.11
C GLU A 190 3.48 -22.22 -0.04
N ILE A 191 2.25 -21.87 0.36
CA ILE A 191 1.76 -20.51 0.30
C ILE A 191 1.37 -20.03 1.71
N CYS A 192 1.88 -18.87 2.11
CA CYS A 192 1.49 -18.16 3.33
C CYS A 192 0.45 -17.09 2.98
N ILE A 193 -0.60 -16.98 3.78
CA ILE A 193 -1.62 -15.93 3.68
C ILE A 193 -1.49 -15.05 4.92
N GLY A 194 -1.46 -13.73 4.73
CA GLY A 194 -1.41 -12.74 5.79
C GLY A 194 -2.46 -11.66 5.59
N PHE A 195 -3.26 -11.35 6.64
CA PHE A 195 -4.12 -10.18 6.62
C PHE A 195 -3.70 -9.24 7.75
N THR A 196 -3.41 -7.98 7.38
CA THR A 196 -2.86 -6.97 8.29
C THR A 196 -3.94 -6.02 8.79
N PRO A 197 -3.87 -5.52 10.03
CA PRO A 197 -4.64 -4.37 10.50
C PRO A 197 -3.87 -3.07 10.28
N ASP A 198 -4.55 -1.92 10.32
CA ASP A 198 -3.96 -0.58 10.45
C ASP A 198 -2.99 -0.15 9.33
N GLU A 199 -3.13 -0.70 8.11
CA GLU A 199 -2.34 -0.27 6.94
C GLU A 199 -2.61 1.20 6.61
N GLU A 200 -3.87 1.60 6.55
CA GLU A 200 -4.37 2.92 6.15
C GLU A 200 -3.86 4.08 7.04
N ILE A 201 -3.35 3.75 8.21
CA ILE A 201 -2.69 4.69 9.11
C ILE A 201 -1.16 4.44 9.20
N GLY A 202 -0.61 3.68 8.22
CA GLY A 202 0.81 3.41 8.08
C GLY A 202 1.40 2.49 9.15
N ARG A 203 0.60 1.66 9.81
CA ARG A 203 1.02 0.77 10.91
C ARG A 203 0.87 -0.72 10.59
N GLY A 204 0.44 -1.09 9.40
CA GLY A 204 0.16 -2.48 9.03
C GLY A 204 1.33 -3.43 9.25
N ALA A 205 2.56 -2.99 8.99
CA ALA A 205 3.75 -3.80 9.22
C ALA A 205 4.36 -3.67 10.64
N ASP A 206 3.84 -2.81 11.55
CA ASP A 206 4.48 -2.48 12.83
C ASP A 206 4.68 -3.70 13.76
N ARG A 207 3.76 -4.63 13.74
CA ARG A 207 3.75 -5.84 14.57
C ARG A 207 3.73 -7.11 13.73
N PHE A 208 3.99 -7.01 12.43
CA PHE A 208 4.09 -8.15 11.54
C PHE A 208 5.37 -8.93 11.84
N ASP A 209 5.24 -10.19 12.20
CA ASP A 209 6.38 -11.07 12.44
C ASP A 209 6.71 -11.83 11.14
N VAL A 210 7.72 -11.34 10.40
CA VAL A 210 8.16 -11.94 9.12
C VAL A 210 8.66 -13.37 9.33
N ALA A 211 9.33 -13.66 10.47
CA ALA A 211 9.85 -14.99 10.75
C ALA A 211 8.72 -15.99 11.06
N ASP A 212 7.70 -15.57 11.81
CA ASP A 212 6.51 -16.36 12.11
C ASP A 212 5.60 -16.53 10.88
N PHE A 213 5.49 -15.51 10.02
CA PHE A 213 4.82 -15.61 8.72
C PHE A 213 5.47 -16.67 7.84
N GLY A 214 6.81 -16.68 7.77
CA GLY A 214 7.62 -17.77 7.22
C GLY A 214 7.67 -17.82 5.70
N ALA A 215 7.24 -16.79 4.97
CA ALA A 215 7.42 -16.69 3.53
C ALA A 215 8.84 -16.19 3.18
N ASP A 216 9.40 -16.68 2.08
CA ASP A 216 10.67 -16.21 1.52
C ASP A 216 10.50 -14.93 0.68
N ILE A 217 9.35 -14.82 0.03
CA ILE A 217 8.93 -13.76 -0.89
C ILE A 217 7.43 -13.56 -0.73
N ALA A 218 6.94 -12.37 -1.03
CA ALA A 218 5.49 -12.11 -0.96
C ALA A 218 5.04 -11.11 -2.03
N TYR A 219 3.74 -10.96 -2.15
CA TYR A 219 3.06 -9.85 -2.81
C TYR A 219 2.00 -9.30 -1.85
N THR A 220 1.90 -7.98 -1.73
CA THR A 220 0.67 -7.36 -1.29
C THR A 220 -0.31 -7.30 -2.45
N VAL A 221 -1.59 -7.59 -2.20
CA VAL A 221 -2.67 -7.50 -3.18
C VAL A 221 -3.49 -6.28 -2.77
N ASP A 222 -2.94 -5.09 -3.05
CA ASP A 222 -3.33 -3.81 -2.47
C ASP A 222 -3.06 -2.64 -3.46
N GLY A 223 -2.98 -2.97 -4.75
CA GLY A 223 -2.71 -1.99 -5.80
C GLY A 223 -3.97 -1.45 -6.47
N GLY A 224 -3.78 -0.61 -7.49
CA GLY A 224 -4.83 0.08 -8.21
C GLY A 224 -5.54 -0.74 -9.29
N ALA A 225 -5.72 -0.14 -10.47
CA ALA A 225 -6.46 -0.71 -11.58
C ALA A 225 -5.90 -2.05 -12.07
N LEU A 226 -6.76 -2.88 -12.66
CA LEU A 226 -6.37 -4.19 -13.18
C LEU A 226 -5.17 -4.11 -14.12
N GLY A 227 -4.12 -4.88 -13.81
CA GLY A 227 -2.86 -4.91 -14.52
C GLY A 227 -1.76 -4.03 -13.92
N GLU A 228 -2.06 -3.18 -12.95
CA GLU A 228 -1.02 -2.41 -12.25
C GLU A 228 -0.14 -3.33 -11.41
N LEU A 229 1.17 -3.08 -11.51
CA LEU A 229 2.23 -3.79 -10.80
C LEU A 229 3.22 -2.76 -10.28
N GLU A 230 3.46 -2.76 -8.99
CA GLU A 230 4.16 -1.70 -8.30
C GLU A 230 5.30 -2.27 -7.47
N TYR A 231 6.53 -1.85 -7.75
CA TYR A 231 7.72 -2.21 -6.98
C TYR A 231 8.59 -1.01 -6.61
N GLU A 232 8.05 0.18 -6.85
CA GLU A 232 8.63 1.46 -6.46
C GLU A 232 7.60 2.29 -5.70
N ASN A 233 8.01 2.92 -4.62
CA ASN A 233 7.19 3.85 -3.86
C ASN A 233 8.04 5.06 -3.45
N PHE A 234 7.43 6.10 -2.89
CA PHE A 234 8.18 7.22 -2.38
C PHE A 234 9.15 6.82 -1.24
N ASN A 235 10.31 7.50 -1.16
CA ASN A 235 10.95 7.76 0.12
C ASN A 235 10.19 8.88 0.81
N ALA A 236 10.00 8.79 2.10
CA ALA A 236 9.09 9.62 2.86
C ALA A 236 9.68 10.14 4.17
N ALA A 237 9.48 11.43 4.44
CA ALA A 237 9.74 12.02 5.73
C ALA A 237 8.63 13.00 6.12
N SER A 238 8.42 13.15 7.42
CA SER A 238 7.71 14.29 7.99
C SER A 238 8.71 15.42 8.30
N GLY A 239 8.30 16.67 8.05
CA GLY A 239 9.04 17.85 8.43
C GLY A 239 8.20 18.70 9.36
N LYS A 240 8.68 19.00 10.56
CA LYS A 240 8.02 19.89 11.51
C LYS A 240 8.84 21.15 11.70
N VAL A 241 8.20 22.30 11.52
CA VAL A 241 8.83 23.62 11.73
C VAL A 241 8.10 24.34 12.85
N MET A 242 8.81 24.61 13.95
CA MET A 242 8.34 25.44 15.06
C MET A 242 9.01 26.81 14.95
N ILE A 243 8.24 27.88 15.03
CA ILE A 243 8.72 29.24 14.88
C ILE A 243 8.39 30.03 16.14
N HIS A 244 9.40 30.59 16.78
CA HIS A 244 9.26 31.42 17.98
C HIS A 244 9.36 32.87 17.63
N GLY A 245 8.26 33.59 17.86
CA GLY A 245 8.13 35.03 17.63
C GLY A 245 8.38 35.88 18.88
N VAL A 246 8.20 37.16 18.74
CA VAL A 246 8.20 38.12 19.83
C VAL A 246 7.06 39.12 19.59
N SER A 247 6.02 39.06 20.41
CA SER A 247 4.89 39.99 20.31
C SER A 247 5.22 41.30 20.98
N ILE A 248 4.92 42.40 20.29
CA ILE A 248 5.05 43.75 20.76
C ILE A 248 3.79 44.51 20.33
N HIS A 249 3.34 45.49 21.13
CA HIS A 249 2.22 46.34 20.74
C HIS A 249 2.46 46.91 19.33
N PRO A 250 1.56 46.73 18.37
CA PRO A 250 1.80 47.09 16.95
C PRO A 250 2.27 48.52 16.74
N GLY A 251 1.77 49.46 17.53
CA GLY A 251 2.16 50.88 17.45
C GLY A 251 3.62 51.17 17.86
N SER A 252 4.31 50.24 18.54
CA SER A 252 5.71 50.39 19.00
C SER A 252 6.61 49.22 18.56
N ALA A 253 6.14 48.44 17.62
CA ALA A 253 6.76 47.14 17.22
C ALA A 253 7.93 47.27 16.24
N LYS A 254 8.18 48.47 15.69
CA LYS A 254 9.22 48.71 14.68
C LYS A 254 10.58 48.16 15.14
N LEU A 255 11.14 47.22 14.36
CA LEU A 255 12.43 46.55 14.59
C LEU A 255 12.53 45.76 15.91
N LYS A 256 11.41 45.45 16.56
CA LYS A 256 11.34 44.71 17.82
C LYS A 256 10.48 43.43 17.69
N MET A 257 9.36 43.53 16.98
CA MET A 257 8.46 42.39 16.78
C MET A 257 9.10 41.38 15.86
N LYS A 258 8.94 40.11 16.21
CA LYS A 258 9.12 38.96 15.32
C LYS A 258 7.77 38.27 15.22
N ASN A 259 7.14 38.32 14.05
CA ASN A 259 5.84 37.70 13.84
C ASN A 259 6.06 36.28 13.29
N ALA A 260 5.77 35.25 14.11
CA ALA A 260 6.00 33.88 13.77
C ALA A 260 5.23 33.43 12.53
N LEU A 261 3.99 33.91 12.32
CA LEU A 261 3.21 33.59 11.10
C LEU A 261 3.88 34.14 9.84
N LEU A 262 4.39 35.39 9.87
CA LEU A 262 5.07 35.98 8.71
C LEU A 262 6.40 35.26 8.40
N ILE A 263 7.13 34.84 9.44
CA ILE A 263 8.35 34.06 9.30
C ILE A 263 8.02 32.69 8.70
N GLY A 264 6.89 32.06 9.08
CA GLY A 264 6.40 30.81 8.48
C GLY A 264 6.06 30.95 7.01
N MET A 265 5.39 32.04 6.63
CA MET A 265 5.13 32.33 5.20
C MET A 265 6.43 32.54 4.42
N GLU A 266 7.45 33.17 5.03
CA GLU A 266 8.77 33.32 4.43
C GLU A 266 9.46 31.96 4.30
N PHE A 267 9.38 31.08 5.31
CA PHE A 267 9.89 29.70 5.22
C PHE A 267 9.29 28.97 4.01
N GLN A 268 7.95 28.98 3.88
CA GLN A 268 7.27 28.37 2.73
C GLN A 268 7.74 28.98 1.39
N SER A 269 8.01 30.27 1.33
CA SER A 269 8.46 30.92 0.10
C SER A 269 9.88 30.59 -0.32
N LEU A 270 10.70 30.03 0.58
CA LEU A 270 12.04 29.53 0.27
C LEU A 270 12.00 28.17 -0.42
N LEU A 271 10.94 27.37 -0.19
CA LEU A 271 10.81 26.07 -0.83
C LEU A 271 10.44 26.23 -2.32
N PRO A 272 10.84 25.29 -3.19
CA PRO A 272 10.52 25.34 -4.61
C PRO A 272 9.01 25.35 -4.85
N THR A 273 8.50 26.40 -5.48
CA THR A 273 7.06 26.67 -5.64
C THR A 273 6.31 25.55 -6.35
N PHE A 274 6.94 24.91 -7.35
CA PHE A 274 6.31 23.87 -8.17
C PHE A 274 6.55 22.45 -7.65
N GLU A 275 7.36 22.28 -6.62
CA GLU A 275 7.56 20.98 -5.97
C GLU A 275 6.53 20.79 -4.84
N ASN A 276 5.25 20.71 -5.22
CA ASN A 276 4.14 20.39 -4.32
C ASN A 276 3.10 19.53 -5.05
N PRO A 277 2.19 18.83 -4.35
CA PRO A 277 1.25 17.89 -4.97
C PRO A 277 0.37 18.47 -6.07
N MET A 278 0.15 19.78 -6.10
CA MET A 278 -0.68 20.46 -7.12
C MET A 278 0.01 20.54 -8.50
N TYR A 279 1.33 20.32 -8.55
CA TYR A 279 2.16 20.49 -9.76
C TYR A 279 3.05 19.29 -10.06
N THR A 280 2.93 18.19 -9.32
CA THR A 280 3.80 17.02 -9.48
C THR A 280 3.02 15.75 -9.81
N GLU A 281 3.57 14.90 -10.67
CA GLU A 281 3.01 13.62 -11.08
C GLU A 281 4.12 12.55 -11.25
N GLY A 282 3.73 11.30 -11.45
CA GLY A 282 4.66 10.18 -11.71
C GLY A 282 5.76 10.10 -10.64
N TYR A 283 7.00 10.21 -11.07
CA TYR A 283 8.20 10.12 -10.21
C TYR A 283 8.61 11.43 -9.53
N GLU A 284 7.89 12.54 -9.79
CA GLU A 284 8.25 13.84 -9.25
C GLU A 284 7.96 13.94 -7.75
N GLY A 285 9.00 14.31 -6.99
CA GLY A 285 8.91 14.52 -5.55
C GLY A 285 8.39 15.90 -5.17
N PHE A 286 8.00 16.07 -3.89
CA PHE A 286 7.39 17.31 -3.42
C PHE A 286 7.65 17.60 -1.93
N TYR A 287 7.35 18.87 -1.55
CA TYR A 287 7.07 19.32 -0.20
C TYR A 287 5.59 19.68 -0.11
N HIS A 288 4.87 19.07 0.80
CA HIS A 288 3.47 19.36 1.04
C HIS A 288 3.31 19.98 2.43
N LEU A 289 2.91 21.26 2.47
CA LEU A 289 2.47 21.89 3.72
C LEU A 289 1.06 21.38 4.02
N ASP A 290 0.94 20.54 5.02
CA ASP A 290 -0.32 19.92 5.42
C ASP A 290 -1.07 20.78 6.47
N VAL A 291 -0.34 21.24 7.48
CA VAL A 291 -0.92 22.03 8.56
C VAL A 291 -0.08 23.29 8.82
N MET A 292 -0.74 24.42 9.02
CA MET A 292 -0.15 25.64 9.53
C MET A 292 -1.06 26.28 10.58
N ASN A 293 -0.56 26.38 11.81
CA ASN A 293 -1.25 27.01 12.93
C ASN A 293 -0.35 28.01 13.65
N GLY A 294 -0.92 29.04 14.29
CA GLY A 294 -0.11 29.89 15.11
C GLY A 294 -0.67 31.29 15.39
N SER A 295 0.20 32.09 15.97
CA SER A 295 -0.01 33.49 16.34
C SER A 295 1.27 34.30 16.07
N VAL A 296 1.34 35.53 16.59
CA VAL A 296 2.57 36.33 16.54
C VAL A 296 3.70 35.71 17.36
N GLU A 297 3.35 35.08 18.49
CA GLU A 297 4.32 34.52 19.45
C GLU A 297 4.90 33.18 18.99
N GLU A 298 4.07 32.33 18.37
CA GLU A 298 4.45 30.97 17.96
C GLU A 298 3.66 30.54 16.75
N ALA A 299 4.32 29.81 15.84
CA ALA A 299 3.67 29.12 14.73
C ALA A 299 4.26 27.74 14.55
N GLN A 300 3.42 26.79 14.12
CA GLN A 300 3.79 25.43 13.73
C GLN A 300 3.39 25.19 12.29
N MET A 301 4.27 24.52 11.55
CA MET A 301 4.02 24.05 10.21
C MET A 301 4.41 22.59 10.12
N ASP A 302 3.51 21.74 9.64
CA ASP A 302 3.73 20.31 9.44
C ASP A 302 3.78 20.02 7.94
N TYR A 303 4.82 19.29 7.53
CA TYR A 303 5.13 18.99 6.14
C TYR A 303 5.24 17.50 5.90
N ILE A 304 4.88 17.11 4.70
CA ILE A 304 5.20 15.81 4.10
C ILE A 304 6.26 16.04 3.02
N ILE A 305 7.39 15.33 3.09
CA ILE A 305 8.49 15.39 2.10
C ILE A 305 8.57 14.04 1.39
N ARG A 306 8.53 14.05 0.06
CA ARG A 306 8.50 12.84 -0.78
C ARG A 306 9.44 12.96 -1.97
N ASP A 307 10.12 11.87 -2.31
CA ASP A 307 10.78 11.68 -3.61
C ASP A 307 11.03 10.19 -3.86
N HIS A 308 10.87 9.71 -5.11
CA HIS A 308 11.19 8.32 -5.46
C HIS A 308 12.70 8.08 -5.47
N ASP A 309 13.47 9.07 -5.94
CA ASP A 309 14.94 8.99 -5.96
C ASP A 309 15.51 9.28 -4.58
N ARG A 310 16.32 8.35 -4.06
CA ARG A 310 16.93 8.46 -2.73
C ARG A 310 17.85 9.68 -2.59
N ALA A 311 18.62 10.00 -3.62
CA ALA A 311 19.56 11.12 -3.57
C ALA A 311 18.81 12.46 -3.58
N LYS A 312 17.76 12.59 -4.40
CA LYS A 312 16.89 13.78 -4.42
C LYS A 312 16.10 13.92 -3.11
N PHE A 313 15.65 12.81 -2.53
CA PHE A 313 14.99 12.82 -1.22
C PHE A 313 15.92 13.37 -0.12
N GLU A 314 17.17 12.91 -0.06
CA GLU A 314 18.16 13.42 0.89
C GLU A 314 18.50 14.91 0.60
N GLU A 315 18.53 15.32 -0.66
CA GLU A 315 18.71 16.71 -1.05
C GLU A 315 17.53 17.58 -0.59
N LYS A 316 16.30 17.11 -0.76
CA LYS A 316 15.10 17.80 -0.26
C LYS A 316 15.14 18.02 1.24
N LYS A 317 15.52 17.01 2.02
CA LYS A 317 15.66 17.14 3.48
C LYS A 317 16.72 18.15 3.87
N ARG A 318 17.87 18.14 3.19
CA ARG A 318 18.95 19.14 3.41
C ARG A 318 18.46 20.55 3.10
N PHE A 319 17.79 20.73 1.94
CA PHE A 319 17.27 22.03 1.54
C PHE A 319 16.25 22.57 2.54
N PHE A 320 15.38 21.71 3.05
CA PHE A 320 14.41 22.06 4.09
C PHE A 320 15.07 22.53 5.37
N ALA A 321 16.11 21.84 5.83
CA ALA A 321 16.91 22.25 6.99
C ALA A 321 17.69 23.56 6.75
N ASP A 322 18.24 23.76 5.54
CA ASP A 322 18.98 24.96 5.15
C ASP A 322 18.08 26.20 5.12
N ALA A 323 16.80 26.06 4.74
CA ALA A 323 15.81 27.13 4.82
C ALA A 323 15.58 27.59 6.26
N ALA A 324 15.48 26.65 7.21
CA ALA A 324 15.39 26.99 8.64
C ALA A 324 16.68 27.69 9.13
N ALA A 325 17.85 27.19 8.76
CA ALA A 325 19.14 27.80 9.11
C ALA A 325 19.30 29.20 8.51
N PHE A 326 18.82 29.43 7.28
CA PHE A 326 18.81 30.76 6.67
C PHE A 326 17.97 31.75 7.48
N LEU A 327 16.77 31.36 7.91
CA LEU A 327 15.89 32.23 8.71
C LEU A 327 16.45 32.49 10.11
N ASN A 328 17.13 31.51 10.72
CA ASN A 328 17.84 31.71 11.98
C ASN A 328 18.96 32.75 11.86
N ARG A 329 19.72 32.75 10.76
CA ARG A 329 20.71 33.82 10.49
C ARG A 329 20.06 35.19 10.36
N LYS A 330 18.84 35.27 9.80
CA LYS A 330 18.12 36.54 9.59
C LYS A 330 17.45 37.02 10.86
N TYR A 331 16.80 36.14 11.62
CA TYR A 331 15.93 36.50 12.74
C TYR A 331 16.54 36.22 14.12
N GLY A 332 17.67 35.57 14.17
CA GLY A 332 18.38 35.12 15.39
C GLY A 332 18.21 33.65 15.64
N GLU A 333 19.23 33.05 16.24
CA GLU A 333 19.31 31.61 16.55
C GLU A 333 18.12 31.16 17.40
N GLY A 334 17.58 29.98 17.12
CA GLY A 334 16.42 29.40 17.80
C GLY A 334 15.06 29.99 17.43
N THR A 335 15.03 30.96 16.48
CA THR A 335 13.74 31.50 15.99
C THR A 335 12.97 30.43 15.17
N VAL A 336 13.67 29.63 14.39
CA VAL A 336 13.08 28.54 13.60
C VAL A 336 13.72 27.21 14.03
N VAL A 337 12.92 26.32 14.59
CA VAL A 337 13.33 24.96 14.95
C VAL A 337 12.75 24.00 13.94
N CYS A 338 13.60 23.22 13.29
CA CYS A 338 13.23 22.25 12.24
C CYS A 338 13.52 20.84 12.74
N GLU A 339 12.53 19.97 12.65
CA GLU A 339 12.66 18.53 12.90
C GLU A 339 12.25 17.75 11.66
N ILE A 340 13.09 16.81 11.22
CA ILE A 340 12.80 15.92 10.08
C ILE A 340 12.88 14.50 10.58
N ARG A 341 11.87 13.69 10.29
CA ARG A 341 11.81 12.27 10.64
C ARG A 341 11.47 11.44 9.41
N ASP A 342 12.34 10.49 9.08
CA ASP A 342 12.07 9.54 8.02
C ASP A 342 10.95 8.59 8.44
N SER A 343 10.03 8.28 7.51
CA SER A 343 8.87 7.41 7.74
C SER A 343 9.08 6.06 7.09
N TYR A 344 9.38 6.04 5.79
CA TYR A 344 9.66 4.83 5.02
C TYR A 344 10.51 5.15 3.79
N TYR A 345 10.98 4.10 3.12
CA TYR A 345 11.84 4.22 1.95
C TYR A 345 11.29 3.47 0.76
N ASN A 346 11.76 3.82 -0.45
CA ASN A 346 11.41 3.16 -1.69
C ASN A 346 11.88 1.70 -1.64
N MET A 347 10.92 0.77 -1.83
CA MET A 347 11.20 -0.68 -1.81
C MET A 347 12.03 -1.16 -2.99
N LYS A 348 12.17 -0.37 -4.06
CA LYS A 348 12.92 -0.72 -5.27
C LYS A 348 14.26 -1.38 -4.96
N GLU A 349 15.07 -0.80 -4.07
CA GLU A 349 16.39 -1.33 -3.72
C GLU A 349 16.34 -2.75 -3.09
N LYS A 350 15.19 -3.14 -2.52
CA LYS A 350 14.93 -4.45 -1.94
C LYS A 350 14.36 -5.43 -2.96
N ILE A 351 13.64 -4.92 -3.97
CA ILE A 351 13.04 -5.74 -5.04
C ILE A 351 14.03 -5.98 -6.18
N GLU A 352 14.90 -5.03 -6.52
CA GLU A 352 15.90 -5.20 -7.60
C GLU A 352 16.71 -6.51 -7.54
N PRO A 353 17.13 -7.02 -6.37
CA PRO A 353 17.79 -8.33 -6.30
C PRO A 353 16.86 -9.52 -6.63
N CYS A 354 15.55 -9.28 -6.65
CA CYS A 354 14.49 -10.27 -6.80
C CYS A 354 13.55 -9.95 -7.98
N MET A 355 14.04 -9.32 -9.05
CA MET A 355 13.22 -8.89 -10.21
C MET A 355 12.44 -10.01 -10.87
N TYR A 356 12.81 -11.27 -10.63
CA TYR A 356 12.01 -12.41 -11.07
C TYR A 356 10.57 -12.41 -10.50
N LEU A 357 10.32 -11.73 -9.37
CA LEU A 357 8.95 -11.51 -8.85
C LEU A 357 8.14 -10.67 -9.84
N ILE A 358 8.73 -9.60 -10.34
CA ILE A 358 8.08 -8.70 -11.31
C ILE A 358 7.88 -9.43 -12.64
N ASP A 359 8.92 -10.12 -13.15
CA ASP A 359 8.81 -10.89 -14.39
C ASP A 359 7.74 -12.00 -14.28
N THR A 360 7.62 -12.66 -13.11
CA THR A 360 6.61 -13.68 -12.84
C THR A 360 5.21 -13.08 -12.85
N ALA A 361 4.99 -11.96 -12.15
CA ALA A 361 3.71 -11.27 -12.11
C ALA A 361 3.29 -10.78 -13.50
N GLU A 362 4.19 -10.14 -14.27
CA GLU A 362 3.94 -9.74 -15.66
C GLU A 362 3.54 -10.95 -16.53
N ALA A 363 4.26 -12.06 -16.40
CA ALA A 363 3.96 -13.26 -17.18
C ALA A 363 2.62 -13.91 -16.79
N ALA A 364 2.24 -13.86 -15.50
CA ALA A 364 0.96 -14.33 -15.01
C ALA A 364 -0.19 -13.45 -15.52
N MET A 365 -0.06 -12.14 -15.44
CA MET A 365 -1.04 -11.19 -15.97
C MET A 365 -1.30 -11.44 -17.46
N ARG A 366 -0.23 -11.53 -18.28
CA ARG A 366 -0.37 -11.82 -19.72
C ARG A 366 -1.02 -13.18 -19.99
N ALA A 367 -0.73 -14.20 -19.19
CA ALA A 367 -1.37 -15.52 -19.33
C ALA A 367 -2.88 -15.48 -19.02
N CYS A 368 -3.30 -14.57 -18.14
CA CYS A 368 -4.71 -14.32 -17.81
C CYS A 368 -5.38 -13.31 -18.77
N GLY A 369 -4.67 -12.85 -19.81
CA GLY A 369 -5.18 -11.89 -20.81
C GLY A 369 -5.18 -10.43 -20.33
N VAL A 370 -4.40 -10.13 -19.29
CA VAL A 370 -4.23 -8.78 -18.73
C VAL A 370 -2.87 -8.24 -19.13
N GLU A 371 -2.81 -7.02 -19.70
CA GLU A 371 -1.53 -6.38 -20.02
C GLU A 371 -0.97 -5.70 -18.75
N PRO A 372 0.24 -6.05 -18.30
CA PRO A 372 0.82 -5.47 -17.11
C PRO A 372 1.22 -4.00 -17.32
N ILE A 373 0.95 -3.18 -16.33
CA ILE A 373 1.25 -1.74 -16.28
C ILE A 373 2.12 -1.48 -15.05
N VAL A 374 3.42 -1.32 -15.25
CA VAL A 374 4.33 -1.00 -14.14
C VAL A 374 4.26 0.49 -13.82
N VAL A 375 3.82 0.82 -12.62
CA VAL A 375 3.66 2.20 -12.14
C VAL A 375 4.31 2.38 -10.76
N PRO A 376 4.76 3.61 -10.41
CA PRO A 376 5.25 3.89 -9.06
C PRO A 376 4.11 4.28 -8.14
N ILE A 377 4.13 3.79 -6.90
CA ILE A 377 3.22 4.23 -5.83
C ILE A 377 3.61 5.64 -5.38
N ARG A 378 2.67 6.57 -5.36
CA ARG A 378 2.87 7.93 -4.83
C ARG A 378 2.54 8.04 -3.34
N GLY A 379 2.70 6.97 -2.59
CA GLY A 379 2.46 6.82 -1.17
C GLY A 379 3.42 5.83 -0.53
N GLY A 380 2.99 5.23 0.57
CA GLY A 380 3.59 4.07 1.21
C GLY A 380 2.71 2.85 1.00
N THR A 381 3.18 1.69 1.42
CA THR A 381 2.45 0.42 1.46
C THR A 381 3.11 -0.51 2.46
N ASP A 382 2.36 -1.46 3.00
CA ASP A 382 2.90 -2.52 3.84
C ASP A 382 4.02 -3.29 3.13
N GLY A 383 3.90 -3.52 1.82
CA GLY A 383 4.92 -4.18 0.99
C GLY A 383 6.28 -3.49 1.03
N ALA A 384 6.30 -2.15 1.07
CA ALA A 384 7.54 -1.40 1.19
C ALA A 384 8.22 -1.66 2.53
N ARG A 385 7.46 -1.63 3.63
CA ARG A 385 7.99 -1.87 4.98
C ARG A 385 8.46 -3.32 5.15
N LEU A 386 7.65 -4.28 4.71
CA LEU A 386 7.97 -5.71 4.73
C LEU A 386 9.25 -6.02 3.94
N SER A 387 9.45 -5.35 2.80
CA SER A 387 10.67 -5.47 2.00
C SER A 387 11.92 -5.05 2.79
N TYR A 388 11.82 -3.98 3.60
CA TYR A 388 12.91 -3.56 4.50
C TYR A 388 13.08 -4.46 5.72
N MET A 389 12.04 -5.22 6.10
CA MET A 389 12.11 -6.23 7.16
C MET A 389 12.68 -7.57 6.67
N GLY A 390 13.04 -7.67 5.38
CA GLY A 390 13.68 -8.85 4.78
C GLY A 390 12.74 -9.76 3.99
N LEU A 391 11.49 -9.35 3.78
CA LEU A 391 10.50 -10.05 2.95
C LEU A 391 10.25 -9.23 1.66
N PRO A 392 10.93 -9.50 0.53
CA PRO A 392 10.66 -8.81 -0.73
C PRO A 392 9.18 -8.94 -1.10
N CYS A 393 8.48 -7.79 -1.21
CA CYS A 393 7.02 -7.76 -1.29
C CYS A 393 6.53 -6.61 -2.20
N PRO A 394 6.54 -6.79 -3.54
CA PRO A 394 5.91 -5.82 -4.45
C PRO A 394 4.38 -5.88 -4.36
N ASN A 395 3.70 -4.84 -4.86
CA ASN A 395 2.25 -4.74 -4.91
C ASN A 395 1.69 -5.28 -6.23
N LEU A 396 0.59 -6.02 -6.13
CA LEU A 396 -0.30 -6.41 -7.23
C LEU A 396 -1.60 -5.60 -7.18
N CYS A 397 -2.19 -5.34 -8.35
CA CYS A 397 -3.49 -4.71 -8.45
C CYS A 397 -4.60 -5.50 -7.75
N THR A 398 -5.62 -4.78 -7.24
CA THR A 398 -6.93 -5.33 -6.88
C THR A 398 -7.97 -5.04 -7.97
N GLY A 399 -7.71 -4.04 -8.81
CA GLY A 399 -8.58 -3.63 -9.90
C GLY A 399 -9.65 -2.61 -9.54
N GLY A 400 -9.58 -2.01 -8.36
CA GLY A 400 -10.49 -0.96 -7.91
C GLY A 400 -10.05 0.45 -8.31
N TYR A 401 -10.91 1.43 -8.03
CA TYR A 401 -10.72 2.83 -8.42
C TYR A 401 -11.27 3.79 -7.37
N ASN A 402 -10.72 5.02 -7.35
CA ASN A 402 -11.19 6.15 -6.54
C ASN A 402 -11.24 5.85 -5.03
N TYR A 403 -10.26 5.14 -4.52
CA TYR A 403 -10.13 4.75 -3.12
C TYR A 403 -10.25 5.93 -2.16
N HIS A 404 -10.48 5.65 -0.88
CA HIS A 404 -10.60 6.61 0.22
C HIS A 404 -11.73 7.64 0.06
N GLY A 405 -12.75 7.32 -0.76
CA GLY A 405 -13.79 8.29 -1.04
C GLY A 405 -15.15 7.71 -1.46
N LYS A 406 -16.12 8.60 -1.56
CA LYS A 406 -17.52 8.29 -1.90
C LYS A 406 -17.74 7.80 -3.34
N TYR A 407 -16.73 7.91 -4.18
CA TYR A 407 -16.76 7.48 -5.58
C TYR A 407 -15.95 6.20 -5.81
N GLU A 408 -15.58 5.53 -4.74
CA GLU A 408 -14.89 4.25 -4.80
C GLU A 408 -15.76 3.19 -5.46
N PHE A 409 -15.15 2.41 -6.35
CA PHE A 409 -15.81 1.33 -7.05
C PHE A 409 -14.81 0.29 -7.57
N ILE A 410 -15.31 -0.90 -7.92
CA ILE A 410 -14.51 -1.95 -8.54
C ILE A 410 -15.31 -2.67 -9.64
N PRO A 411 -14.74 -2.91 -10.83
CA PRO A 411 -15.34 -3.78 -11.83
C PRO A 411 -15.38 -5.23 -11.34
N VAL A 412 -16.49 -5.90 -11.58
CA VAL A 412 -16.68 -7.32 -11.23
C VAL A 412 -15.61 -8.20 -11.89
N GLY A 413 -15.33 -7.94 -13.16
CA GLY A 413 -14.31 -8.68 -13.91
C GLY A 413 -12.90 -8.54 -13.34
N SER A 414 -12.59 -7.43 -12.66
CA SER A 414 -11.28 -7.24 -12.01
C SER A 414 -11.07 -8.21 -10.86
N LEU A 415 -12.06 -8.41 -9.97
CA LEU A 415 -11.99 -9.38 -8.87
C LEU A 415 -11.71 -10.81 -9.35
N GLU A 416 -12.36 -11.21 -10.46
CA GLU A 416 -12.15 -12.52 -11.04
C GLU A 416 -10.77 -12.64 -11.68
N LYS A 417 -10.35 -11.62 -12.43
CA LYS A 417 -9.04 -11.62 -13.11
C LYS A 417 -7.87 -11.58 -12.15
N THR A 418 -7.94 -10.76 -11.10
CA THR A 418 -6.89 -10.75 -10.08
C THR A 418 -6.80 -12.10 -9.37
N THR A 419 -7.93 -12.73 -9.04
CA THR A 419 -7.93 -14.11 -8.49
C THR A 419 -7.22 -15.10 -9.44
N GLU A 420 -7.49 -15.05 -10.76
CA GLU A 420 -6.81 -15.88 -11.77
C GLU A 420 -5.29 -15.62 -11.81
N ILE A 421 -4.90 -14.33 -11.70
CA ILE A 421 -3.48 -13.91 -11.67
C ILE A 421 -2.76 -14.48 -10.45
N LEU A 422 -3.38 -14.43 -9.25
CA LEU A 422 -2.78 -15.00 -8.04
C LEU A 422 -2.54 -16.51 -8.17
N VAL A 423 -3.51 -17.26 -8.72
CA VAL A 423 -3.37 -18.70 -9.01
C VAL A 423 -2.23 -18.93 -10.01
N GLU A 424 -2.15 -18.12 -11.07
CA GLU A 424 -1.11 -18.29 -12.10
C GLU A 424 0.29 -17.95 -11.57
N ILE A 425 0.43 -16.96 -10.68
CA ILE A 425 1.68 -16.66 -9.96
C ILE A 425 2.11 -17.87 -9.12
N ALA A 426 1.20 -18.43 -8.34
CA ALA A 426 1.47 -19.60 -7.51
C ALA A 426 1.98 -20.80 -8.33
N LYS A 427 1.40 -21.04 -9.50
CA LYS A 427 1.82 -22.10 -10.45
C LYS A 427 3.22 -21.84 -11.02
N ARG A 428 3.58 -20.59 -11.29
CA ARG A 428 4.86 -20.24 -11.92
C ARG A 428 6.04 -20.30 -10.95
N LEU A 429 5.82 -20.06 -9.68
CA LEU A 429 6.84 -20.11 -8.63
C LEU A 429 7.12 -21.52 -8.09
N THR A 430 6.81 -22.54 -8.86
CA THR A 430 7.14 -23.94 -8.55
C THR A 430 8.58 -24.35 -8.90
N VAL A 431 9.29 -23.53 -9.70
CA VAL A 431 10.67 -23.80 -10.15
C VAL A 431 11.65 -23.06 -9.24
N PRO A 432 12.77 -23.70 -8.79
CA PRO A 432 13.80 -23.04 -8.02
C PRO A 432 14.31 -21.78 -8.72
N VAL A 433 14.46 -20.70 -7.97
CA VAL A 433 14.88 -19.35 -8.46
C VAL A 433 16.19 -19.39 -9.26
N ALA A 434 17.11 -20.31 -8.94
CA ALA A 434 18.37 -20.49 -9.65
C ALA A 434 18.20 -20.87 -11.15
N LEU A 435 17.07 -21.45 -11.53
CA LEU A 435 16.76 -21.85 -12.92
C LEU A 435 15.96 -20.78 -13.68
N GLN A 436 15.48 -19.73 -13.01
CA GLN A 436 14.71 -18.64 -13.64
C GLN A 436 15.61 -17.52 -14.18
N SER A 437 16.89 -17.48 -13.78
CA SER A 437 17.84 -16.42 -14.13
C SER A 437 18.51 -16.54 -15.51
N GLU A 438 18.15 -17.53 -16.35
CA GLU A 438 18.74 -17.73 -17.68
C GLU A 438 18.00 -16.98 -18.81
N HIS A 439 17.03 -16.12 -18.52
CA HIS A 439 16.49 -15.24 -19.53
C HIS A 439 17.38 -14.00 -19.73
N PRO A 440 17.75 -13.67 -20.97
CA PRO A 440 18.64 -12.52 -21.24
C PRO A 440 18.00 -11.23 -20.73
N SER A 441 18.75 -10.51 -19.91
CA SER A 441 18.40 -9.17 -19.41
C SER A 441 17.91 -8.29 -20.55
N LYS A 442 16.65 -7.86 -20.51
CA LYS A 442 16.17 -6.78 -21.39
C LYS A 442 16.99 -5.51 -21.10
N PRO A 443 17.32 -4.71 -22.14
CA PRO A 443 18.05 -3.46 -21.93
C PRO A 443 17.27 -2.54 -20.99
N SER A 444 18.01 -1.90 -20.08
CA SER A 444 17.48 -0.93 -19.12
C SER A 444 16.50 0.03 -19.80
N ARG A 445 15.25 0.04 -19.37
CA ARG A 445 14.26 1.04 -19.77
C ARG A 445 14.66 2.36 -19.10
N ASN A 446 15.25 3.27 -19.90
CA ASN A 446 15.46 4.68 -19.53
C ASN A 446 14.15 5.45 -19.68
#